data_72bdffbfcc595359136de664a4900f57
#
_entry.id   72bdffbfcc595359136de664a4900f57
#
_cell.length_a   1.000
_cell.length_b   1.000
_cell.length_c   1.000
_cell.angle_alpha   90.00
_cell.angle_beta   90.00
_cell.angle_gamma   90.00
#
_symmetry.space_group_name_H-M   'P 1'
#
loop_
_entity.id
_entity.type
_entity.pdbx_description
1 polymer ?
#
loop_
_entity_poly.entity_id
_entity_poly.type
_entity_poly.pdbx_seq_one_letter_code
_entity_poly.pdbx_strand_id
1 'polypeptide(L)'
;MKKLKLVGVLLIAGLILGCGGKMPVPLEGTYPLKNKTLTIFDLYSKENKIYYNVAEVVESKPEKLTIGFDLGQLIEYRFGSFKFGNNNRQTWFVMGKDSQGFWSEFYIDQNNDLIIKEKEKVKSFQSGQDKVKGFERAQSLSLIPVRIKVSYKGMAEEIQKNLYFFIITTVLSKNEASDLLVEAITASFLDGEVKVASGETVKSVNFRLIDANGNGCFNDYGADLILIDQNSNNYFQTNESHKLAEFFDLTDSTGKQKQLRIVIPPYPAKIAIIGADQEYDLLDLEAKSDQEEDQDNEKEKADSNDQNGDPVANQDSKNN
;
A
#
# COMPACT_ATOMS: atom_id res chain seq x y z
N MET A 1 -14.65 24.81 -30.60
CA MET A 1 -13.67 23.97 -29.90
C MET A 1 -14.33 22.63 -29.60
N LYS A 2 -13.99 21.58 -30.35
CA LYS A 2 -14.51 20.22 -30.16
C LYS A 2 -13.79 19.61 -28.96
N LYS A 3 -14.53 19.31 -27.89
CA LYS A 3 -14.03 18.54 -26.73
C LYS A 3 -13.65 17.15 -27.25
N LEU A 4 -12.36 16.88 -27.29
CA LEU A 4 -11.82 15.55 -27.51
C LEU A 4 -12.19 14.71 -26.28
N LYS A 5 -13.20 13.88 -26.40
CA LYS A 5 -13.49 12.83 -25.41
C LYS A 5 -12.37 11.81 -25.57
N LEU A 6 -11.43 11.83 -24.61
CA LEU A 6 -10.47 10.76 -24.47
C LEU A 6 -11.26 9.52 -24.02
N VAL A 7 -11.61 8.69 -24.97
CA VAL A 7 -12.20 7.36 -24.73
C VAL A 7 -11.08 6.52 -24.14
N GLY A 8 -11.08 6.40 -22.83
CA GLY A 8 -10.29 5.40 -22.15
C GLY A 8 -10.89 4.03 -22.45
N VAL A 9 -10.57 3.47 -23.61
CA VAL A 9 -10.77 2.05 -23.90
C VAL A 9 -9.79 1.30 -23.02
N LEU A 10 -10.23 0.93 -21.85
CA LEU A 10 -9.48 0.03 -21.00
C LEU A 10 -10.23 -1.28 -20.88
N LEU A 11 -9.86 -2.03 -21.59
CA LEU A 11 -9.51 -3.43 -21.71
C LEU A 11 -9.27 -4.13 -20.35
N ILE A 12 -10.36 -4.44 -19.67
CA ILE A 12 -10.56 -5.80 -19.18
C ILE A 12 -10.80 -6.72 -20.40
N ALA A 13 -10.77 -6.18 -21.60
CA ALA A 13 -10.78 -6.90 -22.89
C ALA A 13 -9.46 -7.62 -23.21
N GLY A 14 -8.42 -7.44 -22.37
CA GLY A 14 -7.20 -8.26 -22.44
C GLY A 14 -7.32 -9.63 -21.79
N LEU A 15 -8.43 -9.91 -21.13
CA LEU A 15 -8.74 -11.22 -20.59
C LEU A 15 -9.03 -12.20 -21.75
N ILE A 16 -7.99 -12.90 -22.16
CA ILE A 16 -8.04 -14.13 -22.99
C ILE A 16 -8.11 -13.93 -24.50
N LEU A 17 -6.98 -13.67 -25.13
CA LEU A 17 -6.69 -14.13 -26.48
C LEU A 17 -6.25 -15.62 -26.44
N GLY A 18 -7.18 -16.48 -26.09
CA GLY A 18 -7.06 -17.93 -26.21
C GLY A 18 -8.22 -18.43 -27.05
N CYS A 19 -7.95 -18.77 -28.31
CA CYS A 19 -8.77 -19.61 -29.21
C CYS A 19 -10.30 -19.57 -28.99
N GLY A 20 -11.01 -18.68 -29.69
CA GLY A 20 -12.43 -18.89 -30.05
C GLY A 20 -13.47 -18.93 -28.93
N GLY A 21 -13.10 -18.67 -27.67
CA GLY A 21 -14.01 -18.67 -26.52
C GLY A 21 -14.70 -17.30 -26.31
N LYS A 22 -15.91 -17.32 -25.80
CA LYS A 22 -16.62 -16.12 -25.35
C LYS A 22 -15.81 -15.41 -24.27
N MET A 23 -15.62 -14.10 -24.40
CA MET A 23 -14.88 -13.30 -23.38
C MET A 23 -15.56 -13.44 -22.02
N PRO A 24 -14.78 -13.69 -20.92
CA PRO A 24 -15.32 -13.73 -19.58
C PRO A 24 -15.77 -12.32 -19.16
N VAL A 25 -16.97 -12.26 -18.61
CA VAL A 25 -17.61 -11.01 -18.17
C VAL A 25 -17.66 -11.01 -16.66
N PRO A 26 -17.09 -9.99 -15.97
CA PRO A 26 -17.26 -9.86 -14.53
C PRO A 26 -18.74 -9.81 -14.16
N LEU A 27 -19.11 -10.56 -13.13
CA LEU A 27 -20.46 -10.51 -12.59
C LEU A 27 -20.60 -9.26 -11.71
N GLU A 28 -21.80 -8.68 -11.74
CA GLU A 28 -22.15 -7.66 -10.75
C GLU A 28 -22.17 -8.29 -9.36
N GLY A 29 -21.68 -7.55 -8.38
CA GLY A 29 -21.60 -8.02 -7.01
C GLY A 29 -20.55 -7.29 -6.18
N THR A 30 -20.44 -7.73 -4.93
CA THR A 30 -19.49 -7.20 -3.97
C THR A 30 -18.42 -8.25 -3.68
N TYR A 31 -17.15 -7.82 -3.71
CA TYR A 31 -15.99 -8.69 -3.62
C TYR A 31 -15.09 -8.27 -2.47
N PRO A 32 -14.89 -9.16 -1.46
CA PRO A 32 -14.06 -8.84 -0.30
C PRO A 32 -12.58 -8.73 -0.68
N LEU A 33 -11.86 -7.89 0.09
CA LEU A 33 -10.44 -7.65 -0.06
C LEU A 33 -9.68 -8.11 1.18
N LYS A 34 -8.42 -8.47 0.99
CA LYS A 34 -7.49 -8.84 2.05
C LYS A 34 -6.24 -7.99 1.94
N ASN A 35 -5.87 -7.31 3.01
CA ASN A 35 -4.62 -6.57 3.08
C ASN A 35 -3.44 -7.55 3.07
N LYS A 36 -2.43 -7.22 2.29
CA LYS A 36 -1.16 -7.94 2.16
C LYS A 36 -0.02 -6.94 2.25
N THR A 37 1.13 -7.41 2.71
CA THR A 37 2.35 -6.60 2.77
C THR A 37 3.44 -7.26 1.93
N LEU A 38 4.09 -6.47 1.07
CA LEU A 38 5.26 -6.89 0.31
C LEU A 38 6.48 -7.06 1.22
N THR A 39 7.32 -8.00 0.86
CA THR A 39 8.69 -8.08 1.39
C THR A 39 9.65 -7.27 0.51
N ILE A 40 10.87 -7.04 1.01
CA ILE A 40 11.91 -6.36 0.22
C ILE A 40 12.25 -7.15 -1.06
N PHE A 41 12.16 -8.48 -1.04
CA PHE A 41 12.41 -9.32 -2.21
C PHE A 41 11.33 -9.15 -3.28
N ASP A 42 10.07 -8.99 -2.88
CA ASP A 42 8.97 -8.70 -3.80
C ASP A 42 9.15 -7.35 -4.46
N LEU A 43 9.65 -6.34 -3.71
CA LEU A 43 9.89 -4.99 -4.21
C LEU A 43 10.88 -4.97 -5.41
N TYR A 44 11.93 -5.77 -5.34
CA TYR A 44 12.96 -5.86 -6.38
C TYR A 44 12.68 -6.91 -7.46
N SER A 45 11.55 -7.58 -7.43
CA SER A 45 11.19 -8.51 -8.51
C SER A 45 11.01 -7.71 -9.80
N LYS A 46 11.45 -8.30 -10.94
CA LYS A 46 11.36 -7.66 -12.27
C LYS A 46 9.92 -7.35 -12.70
N GLU A 47 8.97 -7.94 -12.04
CA GLU A 47 7.54 -7.88 -12.34
C GLU A 47 6.83 -6.73 -11.62
N ASN A 48 7.41 -6.20 -10.55
CA ASN A 48 6.82 -5.10 -9.79
C ASN A 48 7.30 -3.74 -10.31
N LYS A 49 6.37 -2.88 -10.67
CA LYS A 49 6.65 -1.46 -10.84
C LYS A 49 6.70 -0.81 -9.46
N ILE A 50 7.73 -0.03 -9.23
CA ILE A 50 7.92 0.72 -7.99
C ILE A 50 7.27 2.09 -8.15
N TYR A 51 6.45 2.47 -7.17
CA TYR A 51 5.75 3.75 -7.11
C TYR A 51 6.10 4.47 -5.82
N TYR A 52 6.25 5.79 -5.90
CA TYR A 52 6.80 6.61 -4.84
C TYR A 52 5.83 7.71 -4.43
N ASN A 53 5.71 7.93 -3.13
CA ASN A 53 5.25 9.18 -2.56
C ASN A 53 6.48 10.01 -2.18
N VAL A 54 6.62 11.18 -2.74
CA VAL A 54 7.78 12.06 -2.49
C VAL A 54 7.43 13.00 -1.35
N ALA A 55 8.30 13.04 -0.34
CA ALA A 55 8.13 13.90 0.82
C ALA A 55 8.47 15.37 0.53
N GLU A 56 7.82 16.26 1.25
CA GLU A 56 8.25 17.63 1.40
C GLU A 56 9.33 17.70 2.50
N VAL A 57 10.55 18.15 2.16
CA VAL A 57 11.68 18.27 3.09
C VAL A 57 11.90 19.72 3.46
N VAL A 58 12.07 20.00 4.75
CA VAL A 58 12.28 21.34 5.30
C VAL A 58 13.47 21.37 6.27
N GLU A 59 14.14 22.51 6.36
CA GLU A 59 15.32 22.68 7.25
C GLU A 59 14.94 22.91 8.71
N SER A 60 13.83 23.64 8.94
CA SER A 60 13.40 24.01 10.29
C SER A 60 12.30 23.08 10.81
N LYS A 61 12.33 22.85 12.13
CA LYS A 61 11.32 22.04 12.81
C LYS A 61 9.95 22.74 12.71
N PRO A 62 8.91 22.04 12.24
CA PRO A 62 7.54 22.56 12.25
C PRO A 62 7.06 22.87 13.69
N GLU A 63 6.35 23.98 13.87
CA GLU A 63 5.90 24.42 15.21
C GLU A 63 5.08 23.38 15.97
N LYS A 64 4.22 22.67 15.25
CA LYS A 64 3.31 21.66 15.82
C LYS A 64 4.00 20.34 16.16
N LEU A 65 5.24 20.12 15.69
CA LEU A 65 5.95 18.87 15.87
C LEU A 65 6.73 18.88 17.18
N THR A 66 6.57 17.85 17.97
CA THR A 66 7.38 17.57 19.17
C THR A 66 8.38 16.47 18.90
N ILE A 67 9.63 16.66 19.33
CA ILE A 67 10.67 15.63 19.25
C ILE A 67 10.92 15.12 20.67
N GLY A 68 10.73 13.84 20.89
CA GLY A 68 10.84 13.17 22.17
C GLY A 68 12.22 12.54 22.46
N PHE A 69 13.26 12.96 21.73
CA PHE A 69 14.65 12.54 21.91
C PHE A 69 15.61 13.70 21.60
N ASP A 70 16.90 13.50 21.94
CA ASP A 70 17.92 14.53 21.72
C ASP A 70 18.38 14.54 20.25
N LEU A 71 18.12 15.62 19.52
CA LEU A 71 18.60 15.83 18.14
C LEU A 71 20.12 15.98 18.07
N GLY A 72 20.81 16.32 19.17
CA GLY A 72 22.25 16.48 19.22
C GLY A 72 23.04 15.18 18.95
N GLN A 73 22.37 14.04 18.99
CA GLN A 73 22.96 12.76 18.57
C GLN A 73 23.07 12.58 17.04
N LEU A 74 22.37 13.42 16.26
CA LEU A 74 22.42 13.40 14.79
C LEU A 74 23.52 14.36 14.30
N ILE A 75 24.34 13.93 13.34
CA ILE A 75 25.43 14.74 12.79
C ILE A 75 24.87 15.95 12.02
N GLU A 76 23.89 15.72 11.20
CA GLU A 76 23.13 16.71 10.45
C GLU A 76 21.69 16.19 10.35
N TYR A 77 20.70 17.06 10.44
CA TYR A 77 19.31 16.61 10.37
C TYR A 77 18.43 17.52 9.50
N ARG A 78 17.34 16.95 9.00
CA ARG A 78 16.26 17.61 8.27
C ARG A 78 14.92 17.10 8.77
N PHE A 79 13.90 17.90 8.57
CA PHE A 79 12.51 17.50 8.82
C PHE A 79 11.80 17.31 7.49
N GLY A 80 10.68 16.61 7.52
CA GLY A 80 9.82 16.53 6.35
C GLY A 80 8.51 15.84 6.67
N SER A 81 7.66 15.75 5.66
CA SER A 81 6.37 15.09 5.78
C SER A 81 5.96 14.38 4.51
N PHE A 82 5.25 13.29 4.68
CA PHE A 82 4.43 12.65 3.65
C PHE A 82 2.97 13.03 3.82
N LYS A 83 2.21 12.98 2.74
CA LYS A 83 0.75 13.09 2.77
C LYS A 83 0.15 11.74 2.47
N PHE A 84 -0.55 11.18 3.45
CA PHE A 84 -1.22 9.89 3.31
C PHE A 84 -2.72 10.03 3.58
N GLY A 85 -3.51 9.20 2.90
CA GLY A 85 -4.95 9.19 3.01
C GLY A 85 -5.64 10.33 2.24
N ASN A 86 -6.96 10.28 2.18
CA ASN A 86 -7.77 11.26 1.46
C ASN A 86 -8.05 12.55 2.24
N ASN A 87 -7.62 12.64 3.50
CA ASN A 87 -7.71 13.83 4.34
C ASN A 87 -6.48 14.73 4.25
N ASN A 88 -5.46 14.34 3.46
CA ASN A 88 -4.19 15.06 3.28
C ASN A 88 -3.45 15.33 4.61
N ARG A 89 -3.62 14.48 5.61
CA ARG A 89 -2.91 14.60 6.88
C ARG A 89 -1.43 14.35 6.67
N GLN A 90 -0.60 15.23 7.25
CA GLN A 90 0.85 15.11 7.16
C GLN A 90 1.35 14.13 8.21
N THR A 91 2.12 13.13 7.78
CA THR A 91 2.90 12.26 8.64
C THR A 91 4.33 12.79 8.67
N TRP A 92 4.75 13.31 9.81
CA TRP A 92 6.02 13.98 9.97
C TRP A 92 7.17 13.01 10.24
N PHE A 93 8.36 13.40 9.81
CA PHE A 93 9.60 12.71 10.13
C PHE A 93 10.74 13.68 10.42
N VAL A 94 11.76 13.16 11.12
CA VAL A 94 13.09 13.75 11.18
C VAL A 94 14.09 12.70 10.70
N MET A 95 15.06 13.13 9.93
CA MET A 95 16.14 12.28 9.47
C MET A 95 17.49 12.93 9.72
N GLY A 96 18.50 12.11 9.92
CA GLY A 96 19.87 12.53 10.13
C GLY A 96 20.86 11.68 9.38
N LYS A 97 22.09 12.19 9.30
CA LYS A 97 23.21 11.41 8.78
C LYS A 97 23.78 10.48 9.85
N ASP A 98 24.11 9.26 9.44
CA ASP A 98 24.91 8.34 10.23
C ASP A 98 26.40 8.72 10.24
N SER A 99 27.21 7.93 10.94
CA SER A 99 28.66 8.14 11.05
C SER A 99 29.40 7.99 9.70
N GLN A 100 28.78 7.43 8.68
CA GLN A 100 29.32 7.26 7.35
C GLN A 100 28.86 8.37 6.38
N GLY A 101 27.98 9.26 6.84
CA GLY A 101 27.44 10.39 6.07
C GLY A 101 26.21 10.06 5.24
N PHE A 102 25.61 8.88 5.40
CA PHE A 102 24.34 8.54 4.75
C PHE A 102 23.16 9.05 5.56
N TRP A 103 22.10 9.49 4.85
CA TRP A 103 20.80 9.83 5.46
C TRP A 103 20.03 8.57 5.83
N SER A 104 20.47 7.86 6.88
CA SER A 104 19.93 6.58 7.33
C SER A 104 19.40 6.60 8.77
N GLU A 105 19.65 7.66 9.52
CA GLU A 105 19.05 7.88 10.83
C GLU A 105 17.66 8.50 10.64
N PHE A 106 16.61 7.68 10.55
CA PHE A 106 15.27 8.09 10.18
C PHE A 106 14.25 7.79 11.28
N TYR A 107 13.49 8.79 11.68
CA TYR A 107 12.44 8.71 12.70
C TYR A 107 11.15 9.28 12.11
N ILE A 108 10.04 8.58 12.19
CA ILE A 108 8.77 8.98 11.62
C ILE A 108 7.64 8.82 12.63
N ASP A 109 6.76 9.79 12.72
CA ASP A 109 5.54 9.76 13.54
C ASP A 109 4.58 8.68 13.01
N GLN A 110 4.79 7.44 13.48
CA GLN A 110 4.09 6.25 12.99
C GLN A 110 2.61 6.23 13.39
N ASN A 111 2.27 6.86 14.49
CA ASN A 111 0.90 6.90 15.03
C ASN A 111 0.17 8.21 14.78
N ASN A 112 0.83 9.17 14.12
CA ASN A 112 0.30 10.49 13.78
C ASN A 112 -0.19 11.31 15.00
N ASP A 113 0.53 11.20 16.15
CA ASP A 113 0.24 11.98 17.36
C ASP A 113 1.01 13.32 17.42
N LEU A 114 1.77 13.66 16.39
CA LEU A 114 2.65 14.84 16.28
C LEU A 114 3.83 14.80 17.28
N ILE A 115 4.19 13.65 17.78
CA ILE A 115 5.31 13.44 18.71
C ILE A 115 6.20 12.33 18.14
N ILE A 116 7.33 12.68 17.58
CA ILE A 116 8.31 11.68 17.13
C ILE A 116 9.14 11.21 18.33
N LYS A 117 9.05 9.92 18.64
CA LYS A 117 9.72 9.27 19.78
C LYS A 117 10.90 8.44 19.28
N GLU A 118 11.87 8.19 20.17
CA GLU A 118 13.04 7.36 19.83
C GLU A 118 12.66 5.95 19.38
N LYS A 119 11.60 5.36 19.93
CA LYS A 119 11.07 4.05 19.52
C LYS A 119 10.51 4.01 18.09
N GLU A 120 10.25 5.16 17.51
CA GLU A 120 9.75 5.32 16.13
C GLU A 120 10.88 5.45 15.11
N LYS A 121 12.10 5.15 15.52
CA LYS A 121 13.25 5.00 14.64
C LYS A 121 12.99 3.88 13.63
N VAL A 122 13.13 4.20 12.35
CA VAL A 122 13.11 3.21 11.28
C VAL A 122 14.40 2.42 11.32
N LYS A 123 14.29 1.11 11.35
CA LYS A 123 15.41 0.18 11.50
C LYS A 123 15.84 -0.40 10.16
N SER A 124 17.04 -0.98 10.16
CA SER A 124 17.52 -1.81 9.05
C SER A 124 17.64 -1.08 7.72
N PHE A 125 18.29 0.09 7.71
CA PHE A 125 18.68 0.72 6.45
C PHE A 125 19.88 0.01 5.82
N GLN A 126 19.81 -0.16 4.49
CA GLN A 126 20.97 -0.49 3.66
C GLN A 126 21.36 0.74 2.89
N SER A 127 22.61 1.15 3.03
CA SER A 127 23.17 2.34 2.37
C SER A 127 24.18 1.95 1.31
N GLY A 128 24.30 2.76 0.26
CA GLY A 128 25.26 2.57 -0.82
C GLY A 128 25.45 3.82 -1.68
N GLN A 129 26.54 3.81 -2.46
CA GLN A 129 26.87 4.88 -3.39
C GLN A 129 27.12 4.30 -4.77
N ASP A 130 26.70 5.02 -5.81
CA ASP A 130 26.98 4.72 -7.22
C ASP A 130 26.98 5.99 -8.08
N LYS A 131 27.15 5.82 -9.38
CA LYS A 131 27.04 6.92 -10.35
C LYS A 131 25.93 6.63 -11.34
N VAL A 132 24.99 7.58 -11.46
CA VAL A 132 23.85 7.47 -12.38
C VAL A 132 23.85 8.68 -13.30
N LYS A 133 24.00 8.46 -14.61
CA LYS A 133 23.96 9.54 -15.62
C LYS A 133 24.87 10.72 -15.32
N GLY A 134 26.05 10.48 -14.72
CA GLY A 134 27.03 11.51 -14.39
C GLY A 134 26.77 12.23 -13.06
N PHE A 135 25.77 11.83 -12.30
CA PHE A 135 25.56 12.24 -10.91
C PHE A 135 26.15 11.21 -9.96
N GLU A 136 26.71 11.67 -8.85
CA GLU A 136 27.00 10.81 -7.71
C GLU A 136 25.71 10.63 -6.92
N ARG A 137 25.33 9.37 -6.69
CA ARG A 137 24.14 9.02 -5.95
C ARG A 137 24.53 8.29 -4.65
N ALA A 138 24.12 8.86 -3.52
CA ALA A 138 24.12 8.18 -2.23
C ALA A 138 22.68 7.85 -1.86
N GLN A 139 22.39 6.58 -1.54
CA GLN A 139 21.04 6.11 -1.26
C GLN A 139 21.01 5.26 0.00
N SER A 140 19.95 5.41 0.79
CA SER A 140 19.66 4.52 1.90
C SER A 140 18.22 4.03 1.79
N LEU A 141 18.00 2.73 2.00
CA LEU A 141 16.70 2.07 1.89
C LEU A 141 16.41 1.26 3.16
N SER A 142 15.23 1.40 3.75
CA SER A 142 14.78 0.53 4.81
C SER A 142 14.50 -0.87 4.27
N LEU A 143 15.11 -1.91 4.89
CA LEU A 143 14.91 -3.30 4.47
C LEU A 143 13.60 -3.90 5.01
N ILE A 144 13.05 -3.29 6.05
CA ILE A 144 11.80 -3.69 6.70
C ILE A 144 10.79 -2.57 6.47
N PRO A 145 9.58 -2.88 6.01
CA PRO A 145 8.57 -1.86 5.81
C PRO A 145 8.13 -1.24 7.14
N VAL A 146 7.95 0.06 7.13
CA VAL A 146 7.54 0.87 8.27
C VAL A 146 6.03 0.89 8.34
N ARG A 147 5.47 0.55 9.50
CA ARG A 147 4.03 0.67 9.77
C ARG A 147 3.69 2.13 10.06
N ILE A 148 2.76 2.68 9.32
CA ILE A 148 2.26 4.06 9.49
C ILE A 148 0.75 4.02 9.63
N LYS A 149 0.22 4.68 10.65
CA LYS A 149 -1.21 4.86 10.84
C LYS A 149 -1.72 5.96 9.90
N VAL A 150 -2.50 5.56 8.91
CA VAL A 150 -3.11 6.46 7.92
C VAL A 150 -4.55 6.71 8.29
N SER A 151 -4.97 7.98 8.24
CA SER A 151 -6.35 8.38 8.53
C SER A 151 -7.10 8.71 7.24
N TYR A 152 -8.33 8.24 7.14
CA TYR A 152 -9.22 8.46 6.01
C TYR A 152 -10.49 9.16 6.48
N LYS A 153 -10.97 10.11 5.67
CA LYS A 153 -12.32 10.63 5.81
C LYS A 153 -13.28 9.61 5.21
N GLY A 154 -13.88 8.78 6.04
CA GLY A 154 -14.92 7.84 5.65
C GLY A 154 -16.28 8.54 5.48
N MET A 155 -17.29 7.75 5.07
CA MET A 155 -18.65 8.24 4.88
C MET A 155 -19.36 8.57 6.20
N ALA A 156 -19.14 7.78 7.25
CA ALA A 156 -19.75 7.96 8.55
C ALA A 156 -18.79 8.59 9.57
N GLU A 157 -17.54 8.16 9.58
CA GLU A 157 -16.53 8.54 10.57
C GLU A 157 -15.11 8.55 9.98
N GLU A 158 -14.14 8.99 10.76
CA GLU A 158 -12.74 8.89 10.41
C GLU A 158 -12.27 7.44 10.59
N ILE A 159 -11.74 6.85 9.53
CA ILE A 159 -11.20 5.49 9.52
C ILE A 159 -9.68 5.58 9.68
N GLN A 160 -9.10 4.78 10.57
CA GLN A 160 -7.66 4.69 10.75
C GLN A 160 -7.17 3.29 10.40
N LYS A 161 -6.19 3.20 9.49
CA LYS A 161 -5.60 1.95 9.03
C LYS A 161 -4.07 1.97 9.11
N ASN A 162 -3.50 0.83 9.43
CA ASN A 162 -2.06 0.65 9.40
C ASN A 162 -1.63 0.21 8.00
N LEU A 163 -0.88 1.07 7.33
CA LEU A 163 -0.22 0.76 6.07
C LEU A 163 1.28 0.59 6.27
N TYR A 164 1.90 -0.09 5.33
CA TYR A 164 3.32 -0.38 5.35
C TYR A 164 4.02 0.26 4.16
N PHE A 165 5.16 0.89 4.43
CA PHE A 165 5.97 1.59 3.42
C PHE A 165 7.45 1.28 3.62
N PHE A 166 8.18 1.12 2.52
CA PHE A 166 9.63 1.22 2.54
C PHE A 166 10.03 2.69 2.41
N ILE A 167 11.02 3.13 3.19
CA ILE A 167 11.53 4.50 3.13
C ILE A 167 12.85 4.49 2.39
N ILE A 168 12.99 5.42 1.43
CA ILE A 168 14.22 5.66 0.69
C ILE A 168 14.64 7.10 0.89
N THR A 169 15.92 7.30 1.15
CA THR A 169 16.56 8.61 1.05
C THR A 169 17.58 8.56 -0.07
N THR A 170 17.58 9.56 -0.95
CA THR A 170 18.49 9.64 -2.09
C THR A 170 19.10 11.04 -2.15
N VAL A 171 20.43 11.11 -2.19
CA VAL A 171 21.17 12.33 -2.49
C VAL A 171 21.77 12.20 -3.88
N LEU A 172 21.43 13.14 -4.75
CA LEU A 172 22.03 13.27 -6.07
C LEU A 172 22.94 14.50 -6.06
N SER A 173 24.22 14.30 -6.30
CA SER A 173 25.22 15.38 -6.32
C SER A 173 25.85 15.52 -7.70
N LYS A 174 25.92 16.76 -8.19
CA LYS A 174 26.66 17.12 -9.40
C LYS A 174 27.38 18.41 -9.14
N ASN A 175 28.73 18.37 -9.22
CA ASN A 175 29.61 19.45 -8.79
C ASN A 175 29.37 19.78 -7.29
N GLU A 176 29.03 21.02 -6.99
CA GLU A 176 28.75 21.47 -5.61
C GLU A 176 27.26 21.45 -5.24
N ALA A 177 26.39 21.16 -6.21
CA ALA A 177 24.95 21.09 -5.98
C ALA A 177 24.52 19.66 -5.57
N SER A 178 23.68 19.56 -4.56
CA SER A 178 23.09 18.29 -4.12
C SER A 178 21.59 18.43 -3.89
N ASP A 179 20.83 17.46 -4.41
CA ASP A 179 19.40 17.34 -4.20
C ASP A 179 19.12 16.16 -3.27
N LEU A 180 18.39 16.41 -2.19
CA LEU A 180 17.94 15.39 -1.26
C LEU A 180 16.50 15.06 -1.55
N LEU A 181 16.25 13.80 -1.91
CA LEU A 181 14.92 13.22 -2.09
C LEU A 181 14.62 12.25 -0.95
N VAL A 182 13.41 12.29 -0.46
CA VAL A 182 12.90 11.31 0.50
C VAL A 182 11.60 10.74 -0.06
N GLU A 183 11.55 9.44 -0.15
CA GLU A 183 10.49 8.73 -0.84
C GLU A 183 9.94 7.60 0.04
N ALA A 184 8.63 7.41 0.01
CA ALA A 184 7.96 6.25 0.57
C ALA A 184 7.44 5.36 -0.57
N ILE A 185 7.77 4.08 -0.51
CA ILE A 185 7.27 3.08 -1.45
C ILE A 185 6.18 2.29 -0.76
N THR A 186 5.01 2.22 -1.37
CA THR A 186 3.92 1.38 -0.87
C THR A 186 4.36 -0.08 -0.78
N ALA A 187 4.23 -0.67 0.42
CA ALA A 187 4.40 -2.08 0.69
C ALA A 187 3.07 -2.79 1.00
N SER A 188 1.98 -2.04 1.13
CA SER A 188 0.63 -2.56 1.30
C SER A 188 -0.10 -2.67 -0.03
N PHE A 189 -0.87 -3.75 -0.21
CA PHE A 189 -1.76 -3.95 -1.34
C PHE A 189 -2.98 -4.77 -0.92
N LEU A 190 -4.02 -4.79 -1.75
CA LEU A 190 -5.28 -5.44 -1.46
C LEU A 190 -5.56 -6.53 -2.49
N ASP A 191 -5.62 -7.79 -2.03
CA ASP A 191 -5.94 -8.95 -2.86
C ASP A 191 -7.43 -9.29 -2.75
N GLY A 192 -8.03 -9.62 -3.87
CA GLY A 192 -9.42 -10.06 -3.96
C GLY A 192 -9.63 -11.11 -5.05
N GLU A 193 -10.85 -11.61 -5.11
CA GLU A 193 -11.29 -12.58 -6.10
C GLU A 193 -12.60 -12.10 -6.72
N VAL A 194 -12.64 -11.98 -8.04
CA VAL A 194 -13.84 -11.62 -8.78
C VAL A 194 -14.41 -12.82 -9.51
N LYS A 195 -15.73 -12.94 -9.53
CA LYS A 195 -16.40 -13.95 -10.35
C LYS A 195 -16.63 -13.45 -11.76
N VAL A 196 -16.29 -14.28 -12.73
CA VAL A 196 -16.48 -13.98 -14.15
C VAL A 196 -17.29 -15.10 -14.82
N ALA A 197 -18.22 -14.72 -15.65
CA ALA A 197 -18.98 -15.63 -16.50
C ALA A 197 -18.21 -15.88 -17.81
N SER A 198 -18.03 -17.14 -18.21
CA SER A 198 -17.47 -17.56 -19.49
C SER A 198 -18.41 -18.57 -20.13
N GLY A 199 -19.31 -18.09 -20.97
CA GLY A 199 -20.42 -18.91 -21.48
C GLY A 199 -21.37 -19.32 -20.34
N GLU A 200 -21.56 -20.64 -20.16
CA GLU A 200 -22.40 -21.22 -19.09
C GLU A 200 -21.63 -21.46 -17.78
N THR A 201 -20.32 -21.20 -17.77
CA THR A 201 -19.48 -21.45 -16.57
C THR A 201 -19.15 -20.15 -15.86
N VAL A 202 -19.08 -20.21 -14.54
CA VAL A 202 -18.58 -19.14 -13.66
C VAL A 202 -17.22 -19.56 -13.13
N LYS A 203 -16.25 -18.68 -13.25
CA LYS A 203 -14.89 -18.88 -12.73
C LYS A 203 -14.55 -17.75 -11.76
N SER A 204 -13.65 -18.05 -10.83
CA SER A 204 -13.00 -17.06 -9.99
C SER A 204 -11.70 -16.60 -10.61
N VAL A 205 -11.43 -15.30 -10.56
CA VAL A 205 -10.20 -14.70 -11.04
C VAL A 205 -9.63 -13.83 -9.92
N ASN A 206 -8.38 -14.08 -9.56
CA ASN A 206 -7.69 -13.28 -8.56
C ASN A 206 -7.33 -11.91 -9.13
N PHE A 207 -7.43 -10.90 -8.29
CA PHE A 207 -6.95 -9.55 -8.62
C PHE A 207 -6.26 -8.92 -7.42
N ARG A 208 -5.44 -7.90 -7.70
CA ARG A 208 -4.71 -7.10 -6.73
C ARG A 208 -4.89 -5.62 -7.02
N LEU A 209 -5.25 -4.83 -6.00
CA LEU A 209 -5.21 -3.38 -6.07
C LEU A 209 -3.88 -2.87 -5.50
N ILE A 210 -3.28 -1.93 -6.19
CA ILE A 210 -2.03 -1.28 -5.81
C ILE A 210 -2.26 0.23 -5.78
N ASP A 211 -1.97 0.83 -4.64
CA ASP A 211 -1.79 2.26 -4.49
C ASP A 211 -0.53 2.68 -5.25
N ALA A 212 -0.69 3.14 -6.48
CA ALA A 212 0.42 3.37 -7.40
C ALA A 212 1.05 4.75 -7.26
N ASN A 213 0.45 5.67 -6.52
CA ASN A 213 1.04 6.97 -6.22
C ASN A 213 1.57 7.06 -4.78
N GLY A 214 1.42 5.97 -3.99
CA GLY A 214 1.95 5.85 -2.63
C GLY A 214 1.28 6.77 -1.61
N ASN A 215 0.07 7.23 -1.90
CA ASN A 215 -0.66 8.15 -1.01
C ASN A 215 -1.49 7.43 0.06
N GLY A 216 -1.52 6.10 0.03
CA GLY A 216 -2.29 5.25 0.95
C GLY A 216 -3.76 5.08 0.55
N CYS A 217 -4.24 5.69 -0.53
CA CYS A 217 -5.59 5.45 -1.08
C CYS A 217 -5.55 4.40 -2.19
N PHE A 218 -6.65 3.68 -2.40
CA PHE A 218 -6.76 2.63 -3.42
C PHE A 218 -7.84 2.93 -4.46
N ASN A 219 -8.27 4.18 -4.57
CA ASN A 219 -9.36 4.60 -5.46
C ASN A 219 -9.00 5.75 -6.39
N ASP A 220 -7.72 5.98 -6.60
CA ASP A 220 -7.23 7.03 -7.51
C ASP A 220 -7.34 6.56 -8.95
N TYR A 221 -8.56 6.65 -9.51
CA TYR A 221 -8.83 6.24 -10.88
C TYR A 221 -7.90 6.93 -11.89
N GLY A 222 -7.26 6.10 -12.73
CA GLY A 222 -6.26 6.55 -13.69
C GLY A 222 -4.82 6.63 -13.17
N ALA A 223 -4.62 6.63 -11.84
CA ALA A 223 -3.31 6.57 -11.20
C ALA A 223 -3.01 5.16 -10.66
N ASP A 224 -3.89 4.64 -9.81
CA ASP A 224 -3.76 3.32 -9.21
C ASP A 224 -3.83 2.19 -10.23
N LEU A 225 -3.39 1.01 -9.79
CA LEU A 225 -3.37 -0.17 -10.63
C LEU A 225 -4.27 -1.28 -10.10
N ILE A 226 -4.81 -2.02 -11.04
CA ILE A 226 -5.38 -3.34 -10.81
C ILE A 226 -4.58 -4.38 -11.61
N LEU A 227 -4.10 -5.40 -10.93
CA LEU A 227 -3.49 -6.57 -11.55
C LEU A 227 -4.52 -7.70 -11.55
N ILE A 228 -4.64 -8.40 -12.67
CA ILE A 228 -5.63 -9.47 -12.84
C ILE A 228 -4.92 -10.73 -13.27
N ASP A 229 -4.99 -11.79 -12.48
CA ASP A 229 -4.39 -13.11 -12.79
C ASP A 229 -5.16 -13.79 -13.93
N GLN A 230 -4.85 -13.37 -15.16
CA GLN A 230 -5.56 -13.78 -16.36
C GLN A 230 -5.35 -15.26 -16.70
N ASN A 231 -4.17 -15.79 -16.38
CA ASN A 231 -3.78 -17.16 -16.71
C ASN A 231 -4.03 -18.15 -15.55
N SER A 232 -4.54 -17.67 -14.42
CA SER A 232 -4.87 -18.45 -13.21
C SER A 232 -3.67 -19.21 -12.64
N ASN A 233 -2.47 -18.62 -12.72
CA ASN A 233 -1.24 -19.21 -12.19
C ASN A 233 -0.91 -18.75 -10.77
N ASN A 234 -1.75 -17.90 -10.17
CA ASN A 234 -1.59 -17.26 -8.86
C ASN A 234 -0.39 -16.29 -8.74
N TYR A 235 0.15 -15.85 -9.87
CA TYR A 235 1.17 -14.81 -9.96
C TYR A 235 0.66 -13.64 -10.78
N PHE A 236 0.91 -12.42 -10.30
CA PHE A 236 0.57 -11.20 -11.04
C PHE A 236 1.76 -10.76 -11.88
N GLN A 237 1.63 -10.83 -13.19
CA GLN A 237 2.68 -10.48 -14.15
C GLN A 237 2.54 -9.02 -14.60
N THR A 238 3.62 -8.43 -15.12
CA THR A 238 3.61 -7.02 -15.58
C THR A 238 2.59 -6.77 -16.70
N ASN A 239 2.39 -7.77 -17.59
CA ASN A 239 1.40 -7.68 -18.67
C ASN A 239 -0.05 -7.83 -18.19
N GLU A 240 -0.26 -8.19 -16.94
CA GLU A 240 -1.57 -8.30 -16.28
C GLU A 240 -1.91 -7.05 -15.46
N SER A 241 -1.04 -6.02 -15.52
CA SER A 241 -1.20 -4.75 -14.81
C SER A 241 -1.96 -3.74 -15.67
N HIS A 242 -3.04 -3.21 -15.14
CA HIS A 242 -3.89 -2.22 -15.78
C HIS A 242 -4.08 -1.01 -14.87
N LYS A 243 -4.27 0.17 -15.46
CA LYS A 243 -4.71 1.33 -14.69
C LYS A 243 -6.13 1.10 -14.18
N LEU A 244 -6.34 1.41 -12.91
CA LEU A 244 -7.66 1.36 -12.32
C LEU A 244 -8.57 2.37 -13.04
N ALA A 245 -9.68 1.88 -13.59
CA ALA A 245 -10.70 2.71 -14.23
C ALA A 245 -12.02 2.61 -13.48
N GLU A 246 -12.71 3.73 -13.32
CA GLU A 246 -14.04 3.74 -12.69
C GLU A 246 -15.08 3.03 -13.57
N PHE A 247 -15.03 3.26 -14.88
CA PHE A 247 -15.96 2.68 -15.86
C PHE A 247 -15.23 1.83 -16.88
N PHE A 248 -15.87 0.75 -17.29
CA PHE A 248 -15.39 -0.11 -18.36
C PHE A 248 -16.53 -0.68 -19.21
N ASP A 249 -16.30 -0.72 -20.51
CA ASP A 249 -17.25 -1.22 -21.48
C ASP A 249 -17.03 -2.70 -21.75
N LEU A 250 -18.11 -3.47 -21.73
CA LEU A 250 -18.12 -4.89 -22.08
C LEU A 250 -19.04 -5.11 -23.27
N THR A 251 -18.65 -6.07 -24.11
CA THR A 251 -19.54 -6.60 -25.14
C THR A 251 -19.91 -8.03 -24.75
N ASP A 252 -21.18 -8.27 -24.53
CA ASP A 252 -21.66 -9.61 -24.16
C ASP A 252 -21.62 -10.57 -25.37
N SER A 253 -21.95 -11.84 -25.12
CA SER A 253 -21.93 -12.88 -26.15
C SER A 253 -22.96 -12.66 -27.27
N THR A 254 -23.88 -11.73 -27.13
CA THR A 254 -24.88 -11.34 -28.15
C THR A 254 -24.46 -10.12 -28.95
N GLY A 255 -23.30 -9.51 -28.62
CA GLY A 255 -22.81 -8.28 -29.23
C GLY A 255 -23.38 -7.01 -28.59
N LYS A 256 -24.18 -7.14 -27.52
CA LYS A 256 -24.71 -5.99 -26.80
C LYS A 256 -23.63 -5.37 -25.90
N GLN A 257 -23.48 -4.07 -26.02
CA GLN A 257 -22.59 -3.30 -25.13
C GLN A 257 -23.27 -3.09 -23.77
N LYS A 258 -22.49 -3.27 -22.71
CA LYS A 258 -22.84 -3.00 -21.34
C LYS A 258 -21.69 -2.24 -20.67
N GLN A 259 -22.00 -1.14 -20.00
CA GLN A 259 -21.03 -0.43 -19.20
C GLN A 259 -21.19 -0.81 -17.74
N LEU A 260 -20.08 -1.17 -17.13
CA LEU A 260 -20.01 -1.44 -15.69
C LEU A 260 -19.16 -0.37 -15.00
N ARG A 261 -19.38 -0.24 -13.70
CA ARG A 261 -18.67 0.65 -12.81
C ARG A 261 -18.03 -0.13 -11.68
N ILE A 262 -16.75 0.16 -11.39
CA ILE A 262 -16.08 -0.30 -10.18
C ILE A 262 -16.23 0.80 -9.14
N VAL A 263 -16.74 0.44 -7.97
CA VAL A 263 -16.92 1.34 -6.83
C VAL A 263 -15.95 0.93 -5.73
N ILE A 264 -15.06 1.86 -5.34
CA ILE A 264 -14.01 1.63 -4.36
C ILE A 264 -13.93 2.85 -3.45
N PRO A 265 -14.06 2.72 -2.11
CA PRO A 265 -13.74 3.79 -1.18
C PRO A 265 -12.21 3.97 -1.04
N PRO A 266 -11.74 5.05 -0.41
CA PRO A 266 -10.31 5.34 -0.26
C PRO A 266 -9.50 4.20 0.36
N TYR A 267 -10.06 3.54 1.39
CA TYR A 267 -9.53 2.28 1.91
C TYR A 267 -10.67 1.24 2.01
N PRO A 268 -10.76 0.33 1.07
CA PRO A 268 -11.88 -0.60 0.98
C PRO A 268 -11.66 -1.89 1.78
N ALA A 269 -12.72 -2.38 2.43
CA ALA A 269 -12.83 -3.80 2.82
C ALA A 269 -13.35 -4.66 1.66
N LYS A 270 -14.07 -4.04 0.73
CA LYS A 270 -14.68 -4.69 -0.43
C LYS A 270 -14.69 -3.72 -1.61
N ILE A 271 -14.78 -4.26 -2.82
CA ILE A 271 -15.15 -3.48 -4.01
C ILE A 271 -16.53 -3.90 -4.48
N ALA A 272 -17.23 -3.02 -5.17
CA ALA A 272 -18.45 -3.38 -5.90
C ALA A 272 -18.26 -3.21 -7.40
N ILE A 273 -18.81 -4.15 -8.18
CA ILE A 273 -18.96 -4.07 -9.63
C ILE A 273 -20.46 -4.01 -9.90
N ILE A 274 -20.91 -2.92 -10.48
CA ILE A 274 -22.32 -2.61 -10.69
C ILE A 274 -22.59 -2.10 -12.12
N GLY A 275 -23.85 -2.01 -12.53
CA GLY A 275 -24.21 -1.27 -13.73
C GLY A 275 -23.80 0.20 -13.63
N ALA A 276 -23.38 0.80 -14.73
CA ALA A 276 -22.84 2.16 -14.73
C ALA A 276 -23.86 3.24 -14.29
N ASP A 277 -25.13 2.96 -14.42
CA ASP A 277 -26.25 3.81 -14.03
C ASP A 277 -26.78 3.55 -12.60
N GLN A 278 -26.20 2.58 -11.92
CA GLN A 278 -26.58 2.24 -10.54
C GLN A 278 -25.80 3.08 -9.51
N GLU A 279 -26.49 3.44 -8.43
CA GLU A 279 -25.88 4.01 -7.25
C GLU A 279 -25.50 2.90 -6.26
N TYR A 280 -24.42 3.10 -5.51
CA TYR A 280 -23.98 2.18 -4.48
C TYR A 280 -23.58 2.94 -3.21
N ASP A 281 -23.98 2.41 -2.06
CA ASP A 281 -23.60 2.99 -0.79
C ASP A 281 -22.15 2.61 -0.45
N LEU A 282 -21.26 3.60 -0.44
CA LEU A 282 -19.84 3.40 -0.13
C LEU A 282 -19.61 2.88 1.29
N LEU A 283 -20.55 3.15 2.23
CA LEU A 283 -20.43 2.70 3.62
C LEU A 283 -20.31 1.18 3.72
N ASP A 284 -21.00 0.44 2.84
CA ASP A 284 -20.93 -1.03 2.81
C ASP A 284 -19.57 -1.56 2.34
N LEU A 285 -18.76 -0.71 1.71
CA LEU A 285 -17.47 -1.08 1.14
C LEU A 285 -16.29 -0.65 2.01
N GLU A 286 -16.49 0.28 2.93
CA GLU A 286 -15.43 0.81 3.79
C GLU A 286 -14.93 -0.23 4.79
N ALA A 287 -13.62 -0.22 5.02
CA ALA A 287 -13.04 -1.01 6.10
C ALA A 287 -13.30 -0.33 7.45
N LYS A 288 -13.45 -1.12 8.50
CA LYS A 288 -13.48 -0.60 9.87
C LYS A 288 -12.10 -0.13 10.31
N SER A 289 -12.06 0.70 11.33
CA SER A 289 -10.81 1.18 11.94
C SER A 289 -10.04 0.03 12.61
N ASP A 290 -8.70 0.03 12.53
CA ASP A 290 -7.85 -1.00 13.16
C ASP A 290 -7.92 -1.02 14.70
N GLN A 291 -8.50 0.00 15.32
CA GLN A 291 -8.69 0.00 16.77
C GLN A 291 -9.63 -1.11 17.25
N GLU A 292 -10.54 -1.58 16.38
CA GLU A 292 -11.42 -2.70 16.68
C GLU A 292 -10.73 -4.06 16.48
N GLU A 293 -9.81 -4.15 15.50
CA GLU A 293 -9.08 -5.39 15.20
C GLU A 293 -8.00 -5.73 16.24
N ASP A 294 -7.33 -4.71 16.82
CA ASP A 294 -6.28 -4.93 17.85
C ASP A 294 -6.88 -5.47 19.17
N GLN A 295 -8.12 -5.14 19.51
CA GLN A 295 -8.78 -5.64 20.72
C GLN A 295 -9.20 -7.12 20.61
N ASP A 296 -9.60 -7.56 19.42
CA ASP A 296 -9.99 -8.96 19.21
C ASP A 296 -8.75 -9.89 19.20
N ASN A 297 -7.62 -9.42 18.65
CA ASN A 297 -6.36 -10.17 18.65
C ASN A 297 -5.69 -10.26 20.03
N GLU A 298 -5.91 -9.29 20.92
CA GLU A 298 -5.42 -9.35 22.30
C GLU A 298 -6.26 -10.32 23.15
N LYS A 299 -7.56 -10.42 22.91
CA LYS A 299 -8.44 -11.41 23.57
C LYS A 299 -8.10 -12.84 23.18
N GLU A 300 -7.87 -13.13 21.90
CA GLU A 300 -7.47 -14.47 21.46
C GLU A 300 -6.11 -14.91 22.04
N LYS A 301 -5.15 -13.97 22.24
CA LYS A 301 -3.87 -14.28 22.88
C LYS A 301 -3.97 -14.47 24.39
N ALA A 302 -4.90 -13.81 25.05
CA ALA A 302 -5.12 -13.98 26.48
C ALA A 302 -5.73 -15.37 26.79
N ASP A 303 -6.70 -15.81 25.98
CA ASP A 303 -7.36 -17.10 26.15
C ASP A 303 -6.46 -18.31 25.80
N SER A 304 -5.42 -18.12 24.98
CA SER A 304 -4.48 -19.19 24.61
C SER A 304 -3.37 -19.45 25.65
N ASN A 305 -3.11 -18.51 26.58
CA ASN A 305 -2.08 -18.66 27.60
C ASN A 305 -2.53 -19.39 28.87
N ASP A 306 -3.83 -19.57 29.08
CA ASP A 306 -4.36 -20.24 30.29
C ASP A 306 -4.41 -21.78 30.19
N GLN A 307 -4.01 -22.38 29.05
CA GLN A 307 -4.09 -23.84 28.86
C GLN A 307 -2.77 -24.61 29.06
N ASN A 308 -1.66 -23.96 29.40
CA ASN A 308 -0.37 -24.62 29.67
C ASN A 308 0.01 -24.58 31.15
N GLY A 309 -0.83 -25.13 31.98
CA GLY A 309 -0.48 -25.50 33.37
C GLY A 309 0.19 -26.88 33.40
N ASP A 310 1.51 -26.91 33.43
CA ASP A 310 2.28 -28.14 33.59
C ASP A 310 1.99 -28.79 34.94
N PRO A 311 1.72 -30.10 34.99
CA PRO A 311 1.71 -30.84 36.26
C PRO A 311 3.14 -31.11 36.74
N VAL A 312 3.49 -30.51 37.87
CA VAL A 312 4.72 -30.82 38.60
C VAL A 312 4.74 -32.29 38.98
N ALA A 313 5.59 -33.09 38.34
CA ALA A 313 5.87 -34.46 38.74
C ALA A 313 6.94 -34.46 39.84
N ASN A 314 6.52 -34.74 41.06
CA ASN A 314 7.39 -35.19 42.15
C ASN A 314 8.00 -36.56 41.78
N GLN A 315 9.31 -36.64 41.68
CA GLN A 315 10.04 -37.92 41.77
C GLN A 315 10.97 -37.88 42.95
N ASP A 316 10.51 -38.52 44.04
CA ASP A 316 11.36 -39.03 45.08
C ASP A 316 12.28 -40.12 44.52
N SER A 317 13.59 -39.94 44.63
CA SER A 317 14.59 -40.99 44.42
C SER A 317 15.16 -41.46 45.75
N LYS A 318 14.82 -42.66 46.10
CA LYS A 318 15.54 -43.45 47.11
C LYS A 318 16.35 -44.58 46.45
N ASN A 319 17.62 -44.66 46.88
CA ASN A 319 18.48 -45.86 46.98
C ASN A 319 19.01 -46.51 45.71
N ASN A 320 20.23 -46.56 45.44
CA ASN A 320 21.40 -47.29 46.05
C ASN A 320 22.70 -46.84 45.39
#